data_81f6bf5f1846bb15efe1040e82584dab
#
_entry.id   81f6bf5f1846bb15efe1040e82584dab
#
_cell.length_a   1.000
_cell.length_b   1.000
_cell.length_c   1.000
_cell.angle_alpha   90.00
_cell.angle_beta   90.00
_cell.angle_gamma   90.00
#
_symmetry.space_group_name_H-M   'P 1'
#
loop_
_entity.id
_entity.type
_entity.pdbx_description
1 polymer ?
#
loop_
_entity_poly.entity_id
_entity_poly.type
_entity_poly.pdbx_seq_one_letter_code
_entity_poly.pdbx_strand_id
1 'polypeptide(L)'
;MICLDELYITDLGDARIVHQLFSSLFNAGVALLITSNFAPDLLYKDELQPAIFKPAIKLIKAHTEELHLAGKEDYRRLKGHDHPTWFVGAAQDFAVLFDQLNAEVQQSTHFSSEPLVINHHRLLALRHHERLAWFSFHELCERPRSAKDYIALGQRFKSLLVSGVPQFGGSDNAVKPTIGTEDALGSTQRTHYSSSENAQRRFISLIDECYDQGIKLYLQAEVPLATLYAGGKLAFEFQRTLSRLSEMQSATYRDRALRNTL
;
A
#
# COMPACT_ATOMS: atom_id res chain seq x y z
N MET A 1 0.50 -22.52 -22.47
CA MET A 1 1.17 -21.28 -22.02
C MET A 1 0.60 -20.91 -20.65
N ILE A 2 1.48 -20.53 -19.71
CA ILE A 2 1.11 -20.02 -18.37
C ILE A 2 1.69 -18.63 -18.25
N CYS A 3 0.89 -17.69 -17.73
CA CYS A 3 1.31 -16.33 -17.41
C CYS A 3 1.39 -16.20 -15.88
N LEU A 4 2.54 -15.76 -15.38
CA LEU A 4 2.78 -15.45 -13.97
C LEU A 4 3.07 -13.98 -13.85
N ASP A 5 2.25 -13.29 -13.08
CA ASP A 5 2.39 -11.84 -12.86
C ASP A 5 3.06 -11.56 -11.52
N GLU A 6 3.96 -10.58 -11.49
CA GLU A 6 4.70 -10.14 -10.31
C GLU A 6 5.46 -11.29 -9.58
N LEU A 7 6.24 -12.10 -10.31
CA LEU A 7 7.06 -13.14 -9.67
C LEU A 7 8.02 -12.51 -8.65
N TYR A 8 7.86 -12.90 -7.40
CA TYR A 8 8.71 -12.52 -6.29
C TYR A 8 8.89 -13.68 -5.33
N ILE A 9 10.07 -13.82 -4.74
CA ILE A 9 10.42 -14.95 -3.87
C ILE A 9 10.88 -14.38 -2.52
N THR A 10 10.16 -14.74 -1.48
CA THR A 10 10.35 -14.19 -0.14
C THR A 10 11.22 -15.06 0.74
N ASP A 11 11.11 -16.37 0.61
CA ASP A 11 11.82 -17.30 1.49
C ASP A 11 12.37 -18.53 0.76
N LEU A 12 13.11 -19.37 1.50
CA LEU A 12 13.74 -20.60 1.01
C LEU A 12 12.74 -21.69 0.59
N GLY A 13 11.56 -21.73 1.21
CA GLY A 13 10.50 -22.67 0.86
C GLY A 13 9.96 -22.35 -0.54
N ASP A 14 9.67 -21.08 -0.79
CA ASP A 14 9.23 -20.57 -2.08
C ASP A 14 10.26 -20.86 -3.18
N ALA A 15 11.56 -20.66 -2.89
CA ALA A 15 12.63 -20.91 -3.83
C ALA A 15 12.68 -22.38 -4.32
N ARG A 16 12.44 -23.33 -3.42
CA ARG A 16 12.38 -24.77 -3.76
C ARG A 16 11.15 -25.12 -4.57
N ILE A 17 10.00 -24.57 -4.18
CA ILE A 17 8.72 -24.78 -4.89
C ILE A 17 8.84 -24.24 -6.31
N VAL A 18 9.34 -23.02 -6.49
CA VAL A 18 9.52 -22.38 -7.79
C VAL A 18 10.48 -23.20 -8.67
N HIS A 19 11.60 -23.67 -8.12
CA HIS A 19 12.54 -24.52 -8.88
C HIS A 19 11.89 -25.82 -9.36
N GLN A 20 11.17 -26.54 -8.50
CA GLN A 20 10.52 -27.80 -8.87
C GLN A 20 9.38 -27.57 -9.88
N LEU A 21 8.55 -26.55 -9.65
CA LEU A 21 7.45 -26.18 -10.54
C LEU A 21 7.95 -25.84 -11.94
N PHE A 22 8.94 -24.94 -12.03
CA PHE A 22 9.48 -24.51 -13.31
C PHE A 22 10.20 -25.63 -14.05
N SER A 23 10.95 -26.48 -13.32
CA SER A 23 11.56 -27.67 -13.91
C SER A 23 10.50 -28.57 -14.56
N SER A 24 9.40 -28.83 -13.85
CA SER A 24 8.32 -29.67 -14.34
C SER A 24 7.63 -29.04 -15.56
N LEU A 25 7.36 -27.74 -15.53
CA LEU A 25 6.70 -27.02 -16.62
C LEU A 25 7.57 -26.97 -17.88
N PHE A 26 8.86 -26.68 -17.76
CA PHE A 26 9.77 -26.66 -18.90
C PHE A 26 9.97 -28.05 -19.48
N ASN A 27 10.08 -29.09 -18.65
CA ASN A 27 10.16 -30.49 -19.13
C ASN A 27 8.88 -30.92 -19.83
N ALA A 28 7.74 -30.38 -19.44
CA ALA A 28 6.46 -30.62 -20.12
C ALA A 28 6.24 -29.76 -21.39
N GLY A 29 7.21 -28.94 -21.78
CA GLY A 29 7.12 -28.06 -22.96
C GLY A 29 6.14 -26.91 -22.79
N VAL A 30 5.85 -26.50 -21.57
CA VAL A 30 4.93 -25.40 -21.29
C VAL A 30 5.67 -24.07 -21.48
N ALA A 31 5.16 -23.20 -22.34
CA ALA A 31 5.64 -21.83 -22.48
C ALA A 31 5.22 -21.00 -21.26
N LEU A 32 6.18 -20.27 -20.67
CA LEU A 32 5.95 -19.36 -19.53
C LEU A 32 6.14 -17.91 -19.98
N LEU A 33 5.20 -17.05 -19.60
CA LEU A 33 5.34 -15.61 -19.62
C LEU A 33 5.35 -15.12 -18.17
N ILE A 34 6.44 -14.47 -17.78
CA ILE A 34 6.65 -14.07 -16.39
C ILE A 34 6.91 -12.56 -16.35
N THR A 35 6.20 -11.85 -15.51
CA THR A 35 6.57 -10.47 -15.16
C THR A 35 7.20 -10.41 -13.79
N SER A 36 8.15 -9.51 -13.59
CA SER A 36 8.77 -9.25 -12.30
C SER A 36 9.34 -7.83 -12.26
N ASN A 37 9.35 -7.24 -11.07
CA ASN A 37 10.03 -5.97 -10.83
C ASN A 37 11.54 -6.13 -10.59
N PHE A 38 12.03 -7.37 -10.63
CA PHE A 38 13.43 -7.70 -10.47
C PHE A 38 13.94 -8.53 -11.63
N ALA A 39 15.17 -8.25 -12.06
CA ALA A 39 15.88 -9.15 -12.95
C ALA A 39 16.05 -10.54 -12.29
N PRO A 40 16.15 -11.63 -13.06
CA PRO A 40 16.26 -12.97 -12.51
C PRO A 40 17.34 -13.13 -11.42
N ASP A 41 18.46 -12.44 -11.54
CA ASP A 41 19.55 -12.46 -10.55
C ASP A 41 19.19 -11.78 -9.22
N LEU A 42 18.17 -10.93 -9.21
CA LEU A 42 17.72 -10.14 -8.07
C LEU A 42 16.40 -10.63 -7.48
N LEU A 43 15.83 -11.73 -8.00
CA LEU A 43 14.56 -12.29 -7.51
C LEU A 43 14.62 -12.75 -6.06
N TYR A 44 15.83 -13.05 -5.55
CA TYR A 44 16.05 -13.48 -4.18
C TYR A 44 17.16 -12.62 -3.55
N LYS A 45 16.80 -11.88 -2.51
CA LYS A 45 17.69 -10.92 -1.83
C LYS A 45 18.19 -11.38 -0.47
N ASP A 46 17.79 -12.57 0.01
CA ASP A 46 18.25 -13.04 1.31
C ASP A 46 19.73 -13.43 1.24
N GLU A 47 20.58 -12.71 1.98
CA GLU A 47 22.03 -12.91 2.03
C GLU A 47 22.40 -14.23 2.75
N LEU A 48 21.46 -14.84 3.47
CA LEU A 48 21.76 -15.98 4.33
C LEU A 48 22.05 -17.29 3.57
N GLN A 49 21.42 -17.54 2.42
CA GLN A 49 21.69 -18.75 1.63
C GLN A 49 21.47 -18.58 0.11
N PRO A 50 22.27 -17.78 -0.59
CA PRO A 50 22.09 -17.56 -2.04
C PRO A 50 22.34 -18.82 -2.89
N ALA A 51 23.03 -19.82 -2.34
CA ALA A 51 23.37 -21.04 -3.07
C ALA A 51 22.14 -21.91 -3.41
N ILE A 52 21.07 -21.85 -2.62
CA ILE A 52 19.87 -22.69 -2.82
C ILE A 52 19.02 -22.17 -3.98
N PHE A 53 19.02 -20.85 -4.23
CA PHE A 53 18.23 -20.26 -5.31
C PHE A 53 18.97 -20.21 -6.66
N LYS A 54 20.28 -20.28 -6.67
CA LYS A 54 21.07 -20.30 -7.93
C LYS A 54 20.59 -21.31 -8.99
N PRO A 55 20.16 -22.55 -8.64
CA PRO A 55 19.63 -23.47 -9.64
C PRO A 55 18.34 -22.98 -10.30
N ALA A 56 17.44 -22.33 -9.55
CA ALA A 56 16.20 -21.78 -10.10
C ALA A 56 16.48 -20.60 -11.04
N ILE A 57 17.40 -19.69 -10.67
CA ILE A 57 17.84 -18.60 -11.54
C ILE A 57 18.42 -19.14 -12.85
N LYS A 58 19.31 -20.13 -12.76
CA LYS A 58 19.91 -20.76 -13.95
C LYS A 58 18.86 -21.39 -14.85
N LEU A 59 17.88 -22.05 -14.26
CA LEU A 59 16.79 -22.69 -14.99
C LEU A 59 15.95 -21.64 -15.73
N ILE A 60 15.56 -20.56 -15.06
CA ILE A 60 14.82 -19.45 -15.66
C ILE A 60 15.62 -18.89 -16.86
N LYS A 61 16.86 -18.51 -16.64
CA LYS A 61 17.73 -17.94 -17.71
C LYS A 61 17.98 -18.88 -18.87
N ALA A 62 17.99 -20.20 -18.64
CA ALA A 62 18.20 -21.18 -19.69
C ALA A 62 16.96 -21.37 -20.58
N HIS A 63 15.78 -21.10 -20.09
CA HIS A 63 14.52 -21.40 -20.76
C HIS A 63 13.66 -20.16 -21.11
N THR A 64 14.11 -18.97 -20.70
CA THR A 64 13.39 -17.71 -20.96
C THR A 64 14.30 -16.65 -21.55
N GLU A 65 13.72 -15.75 -22.32
CA GLU A 65 14.36 -14.52 -22.78
C GLU A 65 13.98 -13.37 -21.85
N GLU A 66 14.97 -12.62 -21.38
CA GLU A 66 14.75 -11.46 -20.51
C GLU A 66 14.50 -10.22 -21.35
N LEU A 67 13.32 -9.63 -21.21
CA LEU A 67 12.95 -8.36 -21.80
C LEU A 67 12.90 -7.27 -20.75
N HIS A 68 13.88 -6.38 -20.75
CA HIS A 68 13.92 -5.24 -19.83
C HIS A 68 13.06 -4.09 -20.35
N LEU A 69 11.91 -3.86 -19.72
CA LEU A 69 11.05 -2.72 -20.02
C LEU A 69 11.54 -1.48 -19.24
N ALA A 70 12.59 -0.85 -19.74
CA ALA A 70 13.13 0.37 -19.16
C ALA A 70 12.29 1.58 -19.59
N GLY A 71 11.23 1.86 -18.85
CA GLY A 71 10.56 3.16 -18.90
C GLY A 71 11.37 4.19 -18.11
N LYS A 72 11.90 5.23 -18.75
CA LYS A 72 12.56 6.35 -18.05
C LYS A 72 11.59 7.19 -17.22
N GLU A 73 10.30 7.06 -17.47
CA GLU A 73 9.25 7.85 -16.86
C GLU A 73 8.12 6.91 -16.41
N ASP A 74 7.68 7.08 -15.17
CA ASP A 74 6.44 6.48 -14.69
C ASP A 74 5.28 7.20 -15.38
N TYR A 75 4.76 6.59 -16.46
CA TYR A 75 3.65 7.11 -17.25
C TYR A 75 2.41 7.45 -16.42
N ARG A 76 2.28 6.86 -15.23
CA ARG A 76 1.19 7.14 -14.28
C ARG A 76 1.34 8.53 -13.68
N ARG A 77 2.57 9.06 -13.59
CA ARG A 77 2.87 10.41 -13.10
C ARG A 77 2.69 11.51 -14.15
N LEU A 78 2.63 11.14 -15.43
CA LEU A 78 2.51 12.11 -16.55
C LEU A 78 1.07 12.56 -16.82
N LYS A 79 0.05 11.86 -16.27
CA LYS A 79 -1.34 12.29 -16.39
C LYS A 79 -1.59 13.43 -15.42
N GLY A 80 -1.98 14.59 -15.95
CA GLY A 80 -2.28 15.79 -15.17
C GLY A 80 -3.25 15.50 -14.01
N HIS A 81 -2.98 16.08 -12.86
CA HIS A 81 -3.80 15.96 -11.66
C HIS A 81 -4.98 16.93 -11.75
N ASP A 82 -6.06 16.52 -12.43
CA ASP A 82 -7.26 17.37 -12.61
C ASP A 82 -8.00 17.64 -11.30
N HIS A 83 -7.81 16.77 -10.27
CA HIS A 83 -8.42 16.95 -8.95
C HIS A 83 -7.46 16.46 -7.86
N PRO A 84 -7.06 17.35 -6.94
CA PRO A 84 -6.18 16.97 -5.86
C PRO A 84 -6.88 15.97 -4.93
N THR A 85 -6.23 14.85 -4.67
CA THR A 85 -6.62 13.86 -3.66
C THR A 85 -5.57 13.74 -2.56
N TRP A 86 -4.47 14.46 -2.72
CA TRP A 86 -3.37 14.57 -1.77
C TRP A 86 -3.21 16.01 -1.31
N PHE A 87 -3.34 16.23 -0.02
CA PHE A 87 -3.29 17.53 0.64
C PHE A 87 -2.17 17.55 1.66
N VAL A 88 -1.39 18.63 1.66
CA VAL A 88 -0.32 18.85 2.65
C VAL A 88 -0.71 20.05 3.48
N GLY A 89 -0.78 19.89 4.81
CA GLY A 89 -1.09 21.00 5.71
C GLY A 89 -2.21 20.72 6.71
N ALA A 90 -2.89 21.76 7.18
CA ALA A 90 -3.81 21.68 8.31
C ALA A 90 -5.12 20.93 7.99
N ALA A 91 -5.62 20.20 8.97
CA ALA A 91 -6.88 19.44 8.86
C ALA A 91 -8.14 20.32 8.67
N GLN A 92 -8.03 21.64 8.83
CA GLN A 92 -9.15 22.56 8.68
C GLN A 92 -9.69 22.59 7.25
N ASP A 93 -8.80 22.54 6.25
CA ASP A 93 -9.19 22.50 4.84
C ASP A 93 -9.89 21.18 4.49
N PHE A 94 -9.59 20.12 5.24
CA PHE A 94 -10.16 18.79 5.04
C PHE A 94 -11.62 18.71 5.54
N ALA A 95 -11.99 19.50 6.53
CA ALA A 95 -13.38 19.62 6.96
C ALA A 95 -14.24 20.31 5.89
N VAL A 96 -13.71 21.36 5.26
CA VAL A 96 -14.39 22.06 4.15
C VAL A 96 -14.56 21.11 2.96
N LEU A 97 -13.50 20.34 2.63
CA LEU A 97 -13.59 19.33 1.57
C LEU A 97 -14.68 18.29 1.87
N PHE A 98 -14.76 17.78 3.11
CA PHE A 98 -15.81 16.84 3.49
C PHE A 98 -17.20 17.44 3.27
N ASP A 99 -17.42 18.69 3.69
CA ASP A 99 -18.73 19.36 3.54
C ASP A 99 -19.07 19.58 2.07
N GLN A 100 -18.11 19.93 1.22
CA GLN A 100 -18.30 20.04 -0.24
C GLN A 100 -18.68 18.70 -0.86
N LEU A 101 -17.92 17.64 -0.59
CA LEU A 101 -18.18 16.30 -1.11
C LEU A 101 -19.53 15.75 -0.63
N ASN A 102 -19.90 16.03 0.62
CA ASN A 102 -21.19 15.63 1.18
C ASN A 102 -22.35 16.33 0.48
N ALA A 103 -22.20 17.62 0.19
CA ALA A 103 -23.20 18.39 -0.56
C ALA A 103 -23.37 17.90 -2.00
N GLU A 104 -22.28 17.54 -2.68
CA GLU A 104 -22.31 16.99 -4.05
C GLU A 104 -23.03 15.65 -4.12
N VAL A 105 -22.85 14.78 -3.12
CA VAL A 105 -23.40 13.42 -3.14
C VAL A 105 -24.89 13.39 -2.82
N GLN A 106 -25.39 14.26 -1.93
CA GLN A 106 -26.73 14.10 -1.38
C GLN A 106 -27.54 15.39 -1.20
N GLN A 107 -26.99 16.55 -1.56
CA GLN A 107 -27.63 17.85 -1.27
C GLN A 107 -28.00 18.04 0.22
N SER A 108 -27.34 17.31 1.12
CA SER A 108 -27.56 17.31 2.56
C SER A 108 -26.33 17.80 3.30
N THR A 109 -26.52 18.62 4.32
CA THR A 109 -25.44 19.07 5.21
C THR A 109 -25.31 18.20 6.46
N HIS A 110 -26.14 17.18 6.61
CA HIS A 110 -26.10 16.31 7.79
C HIS A 110 -25.00 15.26 7.67
N PHE A 111 -24.27 15.05 8.75
CA PHE A 111 -23.32 13.96 8.95
C PHE A 111 -23.44 13.42 10.37
N SER A 112 -22.96 12.19 10.58
CA SER A 112 -22.87 11.58 11.88
C SER A 112 -21.40 11.44 12.31
N SER A 113 -21.16 11.48 13.61
CA SER A 113 -19.89 11.12 14.25
C SER A 113 -20.06 9.89 15.16
N GLU A 114 -21.18 9.18 15.04
CA GLU A 114 -21.39 7.97 15.80
C GLU A 114 -20.42 6.87 15.38
N PRO A 115 -19.99 6.02 16.31
CA PRO A 115 -19.11 4.92 15.98
C PRO A 115 -19.75 3.94 14.99
N LEU A 116 -19.00 3.57 13.97
CA LEU A 116 -19.37 2.55 13.01
C LEU A 116 -18.96 1.16 13.50
N VAL A 117 -19.77 0.16 13.22
CA VAL A 117 -19.39 -1.25 13.43
C VAL A 117 -19.12 -1.88 12.09
N ILE A 118 -17.87 -2.28 11.86
CA ILE A 118 -17.37 -2.92 10.65
C ILE A 118 -16.65 -4.22 11.05
N ASN A 119 -17.10 -5.37 10.55
CA ASN A 119 -16.54 -6.68 10.89
C ASN A 119 -16.38 -6.89 12.41
N HIS A 120 -17.39 -6.52 13.19
CA HIS A 120 -17.38 -6.57 14.67
C HIS A 120 -16.38 -5.59 15.33
N HIS A 121 -15.62 -4.80 14.57
CA HIS A 121 -14.75 -3.76 15.10
C HIS A 121 -15.48 -2.43 15.14
N ARG A 122 -15.33 -1.73 16.27
CA ARG A 122 -15.82 -0.36 16.42
C ARG A 122 -14.81 0.60 15.81
N LEU A 123 -15.24 1.42 14.84
CA LEU A 123 -14.46 2.43 14.18
C LEU A 123 -15.02 3.82 14.50
N LEU A 124 -14.14 4.72 14.89
CA LEU A 124 -14.48 6.11 15.22
C LEU A 124 -14.23 6.97 13.98
N ALA A 125 -15.29 7.20 13.19
CA ALA A 125 -15.23 8.18 12.13
C ALA A 125 -15.26 9.60 12.73
N LEU A 126 -14.47 10.51 12.19
CA LEU A 126 -14.56 11.93 12.52
C LEU A 126 -15.92 12.49 12.04
N ARG A 127 -16.26 12.11 10.81
CA ARG A 127 -17.57 12.38 10.19
C ARG A 127 -17.91 11.26 9.22
N HIS A 128 -19.16 10.92 9.08
CA HIS A 128 -19.61 10.02 8.03
C HIS A 128 -21.04 10.31 7.61
N HIS A 129 -21.32 9.98 6.38
CA HIS A 129 -22.64 9.91 5.80
C HIS A 129 -22.72 8.67 4.91
N GLU A 130 -23.85 8.33 4.33
CA GLU A 130 -24.13 7.05 3.65
C GLU A 130 -22.98 6.48 2.80
N ARG A 131 -22.34 7.30 1.95
CA ARG A 131 -21.29 6.86 1.01
C ARG A 131 -19.95 7.54 1.22
N LEU A 132 -19.86 8.43 2.20
CA LEU A 132 -18.68 9.24 2.49
C LEU A 132 -18.29 9.07 3.95
N ALA A 133 -17.01 8.83 4.24
CA ALA A 133 -16.53 8.79 5.60
C ALA A 133 -15.16 9.44 5.73
N TRP A 134 -14.92 10.06 6.88
CA TRP A 134 -13.67 10.67 7.25
C TRP A 134 -13.13 10.04 8.53
N PHE A 135 -11.92 9.49 8.46
CA PHE A 135 -11.20 8.89 9.57
C PHE A 135 -9.85 9.57 9.78
N SER A 136 -9.29 9.43 10.98
CA SER A 136 -7.88 9.71 11.21
C SER A 136 -7.02 8.52 10.78
N PHE A 137 -5.77 8.78 10.42
CA PHE A 137 -4.76 7.75 10.21
C PHE A 137 -4.60 6.85 11.43
N HIS A 138 -4.60 7.45 12.62
CA HIS A 138 -4.56 6.71 13.88
C HIS A 138 -5.65 5.62 13.96
N GLU A 139 -6.89 5.98 13.63
CA GLU A 139 -8.02 5.04 13.73
C GLU A 139 -7.89 3.87 12.74
N LEU A 140 -7.44 4.15 11.50
CA LEU A 140 -7.38 3.14 10.46
C LEU A 140 -6.08 2.34 10.47
N CYS A 141 -4.93 2.95 10.82
CA CYS A 141 -3.63 2.32 10.62
C CYS A 141 -2.85 2.04 11.90
N GLU A 142 -3.04 2.83 12.97
CA GLU A 142 -2.33 2.57 14.23
C GLU A 142 -3.08 1.59 15.13
N ARG A 143 -4.42 1.60 15.08
CA ARG A 143 -5.23 0.58 15.75
C ARG A 143 -5.17 -0.77 15.01
N PRO A 144 -5.41 -1.91 15.70
CA PRO A 144 -5.46 -3.21 15.05
C PRO A 144 -6.58 -3.27 14.01
N ARG A 145 -6.21 -3.39 12.74
CA ARG A 145 -7.10 -3.53 11.59
C ARG A 145 -6.54 -4.59 10.66
N SER A 146 -7.42 -5.20 9.87
CA SER A 146 -7.08 -6.20 8.87
C SER A 146 -7.55 -5.78 7.48
N ALA A 147 -7.05 -6.42 6.44
CA ALA A 147 -7.52 -6.22 5.07
C ALA A 147 -9.05 -6.39 4.95
N LYS A 148 -9.65 -7.33 5.71
CA LYS A 148 -11.11 -7.53 5.72
C LYS A 148 -11.88 -6.29 6.20
N ASP A 149 -11.31 -5.51 7.12
CA ASP A 149 -11.94 -4.28 7.60
C ASP A 149 -11.93 -3.21 6.50
N TYR A 150 -10.85 -3.11 5.72
CA TYR A 150 -10.75 -2.19 4.58
C TYR A 150 -11.65 -2.60 3.42
N ILE A 151 -11.76 -3.91 3.14
CA ILE A 151 -12.73 -4.44 2.17
C ILE A 151 -14.15 -4.02 2.56
N ALA A 152 -14.54 -4.22 3.81
CA ALA A 152 -15.86 -3.87 4.29
C ALA A 152 -16.12 -2.36 4.33
N LEU A 153 -15.07 -1.55 4.61
CA LEU A 153 -15.14 -0.09 4.46
C LEU A 153 -15.43 0.31 3.02
N GLY A 154 -14.73 -0.29 2.05
CA GLY A 154 -14.90 0.00 0.64
C GLY A 154 -16.24 -0.47 0.06
N GLN A 155 -16.83 -1.53 0.62
CA GLN A 155 -18.19 -1.95 0.28
C GLN A 155 -19.25 -0.95 0.75
N ARG A 156 -19.00 -0.31 1.90
CA ARG A 156 -19.94 0.64 2.51
C ARG A 156 -19.78 2.06 1.97
N PHE A 157 -18.54 2.53 1.78
CA PHE A 157 -18.26 3.90 1.39
C PHE A 157 -17.63 3.96 0.00
N LYS A 158 -18.05 4.94 -0.80
CA LYS A 158 -17.51 5.19 -2.13
C LYS A 158 -16.41 6.25 -2.13
N SER A 159 -16.39 7.04 -1.07
CA SER A 159 -15.35 8.05 -0.85
C SER A 159 -14.87 8.00 0.59
N LEU A 160 -13.56 7.99 0.77
CA LEU A 160 -12.91 8.01 2.07
C LEU A 160 -11.97 9.20 2.18
N LEU A 161 -12.04 9.91 3.30
CA LEU A 161 -11.06 10.90 3.70
C LEU A 161 -10.23 10.31 4.84
N VAL A 162 -8.91 10.47 4.78
CA VAL A 162 -7.99 10.07 5.86
C VAL A 162 -7.06 11.22 6.16
N SER A 163 -7.11 11.71 7.40
CA SER A 163 -6.28 12.82 7.87
C SER A 163 -5.18 12.35 8.81
N GLY A 164 -4.10 13.14 8.86
CA GLY A 164 -2.97 12.88 9.76
C GLY A 164 -2.05 11.76 9.29
N VAL A 165 -1.88 11.59 7.98
CA VAL A 165 -0.93 10.62 7.42
C VAL A 165 0.49 11.14 7.67
N PRO A 166 1.32 10.41 8.46
CA PRO A 166 2.68 10.85 8.74
C PRO A 166 3.62 10.55 7.58
N GLN A 167 4.82 11.10 7.62
CA GLN A 167 5.92 10.60 6.82
C GLN A 167 6.33 9.20 7.30
N PHE A 168 6.53 8.27 6.38
CA PHE A 168 6.95 6.90 6.66
C PHE A 168 8.44 6.69 6.41
N GLY A 169 9.01 5.69 7.12
CA GLY A 169 10.43 5.38 6.99
C GLY A 169 11.32 6.42 7.69
N GLY A 170 12.55 6.54 7.22
CA GLY A 170 13.56 7.38 7.86
C GLY A 170 14.46 6.56 8.77
N SER A 171 15.69 7.04 9.00
CA SER A 171 16.72 6.30 9.69
C SER A 171 16.38 6.06 11.17
N ASP A 172 16.65 4.86 11.60
CA ASP A 172 16.73 4.39 12.99
C ASP A 172 17.72 5.18 13.89
N ASN A 173 18.22 6.32 13.43
CA ASN A 173 19.35 7.02 14.03
C ASN A 173 19.00 8.13 15.03
N ALA A 174 17.75 8.27 15.46
CA ALA A 174 17.36 9.33 16.39
C ALA A 174 17.19 8.87 17.85
N VAL A 175 17.69 7.70 18.24
CA VAL A 175 17.78 7.34 19.66
C VAL A 175 19.22 7.48 20.13
N LYS A 176 19.56 8.63 20.70
CA LYS A 176 20.78 8.76 21.51
C LYS A 176 20.67 7.75 22.66
N PRO A 177 21.66 6.86 22.86
CA PRO A 177 21.66 6.00 24.04
C PRO A 177 21.87 6.87 25.26
N THR A 178 20.87 6.95 26.12
CA THR A 178 21.06 7.47 27.47
C THR A 178 21.78 6.38 28.25
N ILE A 179 23.00 6.66 28.63
CA ILE A 179 23.84 5.78 29.46
C ILE A 179 23.18 5.67 30.84
N GLY A 180 22.75 4.48 31.21
CA GLY A 180 22.35 4.17 32.59
C GLY A 180 21.03 3.40 32.70
N THR A 181 21.19 2.12 33.06
CA THR A 181 20.22 1.07 33.46
C THR A 181 19.87 0.06 32.37
N GLU A 182 20.50 -1.11 32.48
CA GLU A 182 20.56 -2.14 31.44
C GLU A 182 19.29 -2.99 31.24
N ASP A 183 18.24 -2.89 32.07
CA ASP A 183 17.17 -3.90 32.05
C ASP A 183 15.77 -3.42 31.63
N ALA A 184 15.54 -2.13 31.39
CA ALA A 184 14.21 -1.62 31.03
C ALA A 184 14.07 -1.11 29.58
N LEU A 185 15.17 -0.94 28.84
CA LEU A 185 15.18 -0.25 27.53
C LEU A 185 14.90 -1.16 26.33
N GLY A 186 15.09 -2.48 26.45
CA GLY A 186 14.94 -3.40 25.34
C GLY A 186 13.50 -3.65 24.90
N SER A 187 12.54 -3.61 25.82
CA SER A 187 11.14 -3.93 25.51
C SER A 187 10.37 -2.74 24.93
N THR A 188 10.65 -1.52 25.39
CA THR A 188 9.95 -0.32 24.94
C THR A 188 10.36 0.09 23.53
N GLN A 189 11.65 -0.06 23.17
CA GLN A 189 12.13 0.21 21.81
C GLN A 189 11.59 -0.79 20.79
N ARG A 190 11.60 -2.09 21.11
CA ARG A 190 11.02 -3.12 20.22
C ARG A 190 9.54 -2.91 19.96
N THR A 191 8.79 -2.48 20.98
CA THR A 191 7.35 -2.23 20.88
C THR A 191 7.06 -1.01 19.99
N HIS A 192 7.86 0.04 20.07
CA HIS A 192 7.67 1.26 19.25
C HIS A 192 7.98 1.00 17.76
N TYR A 193 9.06 0.28 17.46
CA TYR A 193 9.42 -0.09 16.09
C TYR A 193 8.35 -1.00 15.45
N SER A 194 7.91 -2.02 16.19
CA SER A 194 6.87 -2.91 15.69
C SER A 194 5.53 -2.20 15.44
N SER A 195 5.18 -1.20 16.25
CA SER A 195 3.93 -0.44 16.07
C SER A 195 3.97 0.45 14.83
N SER A 196 5.07 1.14 14.57
CA SER A 196 5.25 1.97 13.37
C SER A 196 5.29 1.13 12.09
N GLU A 197 6.02 0.02 12.06
CA GLU A 197 6.05 -0.88 10.90
C GLU A 197 4.69 -1.51 10.64
N ASN A 198 3.95 -1.89 11.69
CA ASN A 198 2.60 -2.40 11.55
C ASN A 198 1.62 -1.35 11.02
N ALA A 199 1.74 -0.09 11.43
CA ALA A 199 0.94 1.00 10.89
C ALA A 199 1.24 1.23 9.39
N GLN A 200 2.51 1.16 9.00
CA GLN A 200 2.94 1.23 7.60
C GLN A 200 2.33 0.09 6.76
N ARG A 201 2.39 -1.15 7.23
CA ARG A 201 1.78 -2.31 6.53
C ARG A 201 0.27 -2.17 6.41
N ARG A 202 -0.40 -1.66 7.44
CA ARG A 202 -1.85 -1.39 7.39
C ARG A 202 -2.18 -0.27 6.41
N PHE A 203 -1.36 0.77 6.34
CA PHE A 203 -1.53 1.84 5.36
C PHE A 203 -1.40 1.29 3.93
N ILE A 204 -0.37 0.47 3.65
CA ILE A 204 -0.21 -0.21 2.35
C ILE A 204 -1.48 -1.01 2.02
N SER A 205 -1.96 -1.84 2.97
CA SER A 205 -3.17 -2.64 2.78
C SER A 205 -4.42 -1.78 2.55
N LEU A 206 -4.57 -0.66 3.27
CA LEU A 206 -5.67 0.29 3.05
C LEU A 206 -5.66 0.85 1.62
N ILE A 207 -4.49 1.28 1.14
CA ILE A 207 -4.35 1.82 -0.22
C ILE A 207 -4.64 0.74 -1.26
N ASP A 208 -4.13 -0.47 -1.06
CA ASP A 208 -4.35 -1.60 -1.96
C ASP A 208 -5.84 -1.90 -2.09
N GLU A 209 -6.56 -2.03 -0.98
CA GLU A 209 -7.99 -2.31 -0.99
C GLU A 209 -8.83 -1.16 -1.56
N CYS A 210 -8.48 0.09 -1.24
CA CYS A 210 -9.16 1.24 -1.83
C CYS A 210 -8.97 1.31 -3.35
N TYR A 211 -7.75 1.03 -3.82
CA TYR A 211 -7.43 1.02 -5.24
C TYR A 211 -8.20 -0.08 -5.98
N ASP A 212 -8.19 -1.30 -5.47
CA ASP A 212 -8.81 -2.46 -6.11
C ASP A 212 -10.35 -2.33 -6.18
N GLN A 213 -10.96 -1.72 -5.16
CA GLN A 213 -12.40 -1.47 -5.11
C GLN A 213 -12.85 -0.19 -5.83
N GLY A 214 -11.91 0.61 -6.32
CA GLY A 214 -12.22 1.87 -7.00
C GLY A 214 -12.77 2.96 -6.07
N ILE A 215 -12.29 3.01 -4.81
CA ILE A 215 -12.71 4.00 -3.82
C ILE A 215 -12.05 5.35 -4.14
N LYS A 216 -12.80 6.44 -4.09
CA LYS A 216 -12.25 7.79 -4.12
C LYS A 216 -11.59 8.09 -2.78
N LEU A 217 -10.27 8.11 -2.75
CA LEU A 217 -9.50 8.31 -1.53
C LEU A 217 -8.86 9.71 -1.51
N TYR A 218 -9.15 10.46 -0.47
CA TYR A 218 -8.58 11.79 -0.20
C TYR A 218 -7.69 11.68 1.05
N LEU A 219 -6.44 12.12 0.94
CA LEU A 219 -5.45 11.97 1.99
C LEU A 219 -4.89 13.35 2.39
N GLN A 220 -4.92 13.65 3.68
CA GLN A 220 -4.20 14.78 4.24
C GLN A 220 -2.98 14.25 4.99
N ALA A 221 -1.81 14.70 4.56
CA ALA A 221 -0.51 14.22 5.02
C ALA A 221 0.38 15.36 5.51
N GLU A 222 1.38 15.00 6.29
CA GLU A 222 2.40 15.93 6.79
C GLU A 222 3.36 16.39 5.68
N VAL A 223 3.55 15.56 4.66
CA VAL A 223 4.54 15.77 3.60
C VAL A 223 3.96 15.56 2.21
N PRO A 224 4.59 16.12 1.16
CA PRO A 224 4.23 15.81 -0.22
C PRO A 224 4.33 14.31 -0.54
N LEU A 225 3.50 13.82 -1.48
CA LEU A 225 3.47 12.42 -1.88
C LEU A 225 4.85 11.89 -2.30
N ALA A 226 5.64 12.71 -2.97
CA ALA A 226 6.99 12.32 -3.42
C ALA A 226 7.97 12.02 -2.27
N THR A 227 7.72 12.56 -1.08
CA THR A 227 8.55 12.38 0.11
C THR A 227 7.86 11.57 1.19
N LEU A 228 6.70 10.96 0.89
CA LEU A 228 5.92 10.19 1.84
C LEU A 228 6.73 9.07 2.49
N TYR A 229 7.61 8.43 1.74
CA TYR A 229 8.46 7.36 2.24
C TYR A 229 9.94 7.75 2.17
N ALA A 230 10.57 7.89 3.32
CA ALA A 230 11.96 8.31 3.45
C ALA A 230 12.99 7.14 3.45
N GLY A 231 12.52 5.92 3.13
CA GLY A 231 13.36 4.72 3.09
C GLY A 231 13.12 3.77 4.27
N GLY A 232 13.62 2.53 4.15
CA GLY A 232 13.50 1.48 5.17
C GLY A 232 13.11 0.12 4.59
N LYS A 233 12.68 -0.80 5.44
CA LYS A 233 12.43 -2.21 5.09
C LYS A 233 11.31 -2.43 4.08
N LEU A 234 10.32 -1.55 4.05
CA LEU A 234 9.13 -1.64 3.19
C LEU A 234 9.27 -0.83 1.89
N ALA A 235 10.52 -0.55 1.45
CA ALA A 235 10.76 0.30 0.29
C ALA A 235 10.11 -0.23 -1.00
N PHE A 236 10.07 -1.54 -1.16
CA PHE A 236 9.48 -2.18 -2.33
C PHE A 236 7.95 -2.02 -2.33
N GLU A 237 7.30 -2.37 -1.24
CA GLU A 237 5.85 -2.26 -1.09
C GLU A 237 5.39 -0.80 -1.21
N PHE A 238 6.17 0.13 -0.65
CA PHE A 238 5.87 1.56 -0.77
C PHE A 238 6.01 2.11 -2.19
N GLN A 239 6.90 1.59 -3.03
CA GLN A 239 6.96 1.99 -4.44
C GLN A 239 5.63 1.71 -5.16
N ARG A 240 5.05 0.52 -4.94
CA ARG A 240 3.74 0.16 -5.47
C ARG A 240 2.64 1.06 -4.90
N THR A 241 2.66 1.31 -3.60
CA THR A 241 1.71 2.20 -2.93
C THR A 241 1.76 3.62 -3.48
N LEU A 242 2.95 4.19 -3.67
CA LEU A 242 3.14 5.52 -4.27
C LEU A 242 2.62 5.57 -5.72
N SER A 243 2.86 4.52 -6.50
CA SER A 243 2.36 4.40 -7.87
C SER A 243 0.83 4.38 -7.90
N ARG A 244 0.18 3.57 -7.04
CA ARG A 244 -1.29 3.53 -6.90
C ARG A 244 -1.86 4.88 -6.46
N LEU A 245 -1.27 5.51 -5.44
CA LEU A 245 -1.69 6.83 -4.98
C LEU A 245 -1.58 7.90 -6.09
N SER A 246 -0.54 7.83 -6.91
CA SER A 246 -0.41 8.72 -8.07
C SER A 246 -1.50 8.47 -9.12
N GLU A 247 -1.81 7.20 -9.41
CA GLU A 247 -2.88 6.83 -10.36
C GLU A 247 -4.26 7.22 -9.85
N MET A 248 -4.52 7.07 -8.55
CA MET A 248 -5.80 7.45 -7.92
C MET A 248 -6.11 8.95 -8.05
N GLN A 249 -5.12 9.79 -8.32
CA GLN A 249 -5.30 11.22 -8.62
C GLN A 249 -5.74 11.49 -10.07
N SER A 250 -5.70 10.48 -10.96
CA SER A 250 -6.02 10.65 -12.38
C SER A 250 -7.53 10.68 -12.65
N ALA A 251 -7.93 11.42 -13.69
CA ALA A 251 -9.30 11.43 -14.19
C ALA A 251 -9.78 10.02 -14.57
N THR A 252 -8.89 9.23 -15.18
CA THR A 252 -9.19 7.85 -15.61
C THR A 252 -9.59 6.94 -14.45
N TYR A 253 -8.90 7.06 -13.30
CA TYR A 253 -9.26 6.30 -12.11
C TYR A 253 -10.62 6.70 -11.55
N ARG A 254 -10.93 7.99 -11.53
CA ARG A 254 -12.22 8.51 -11.06
C ARG A 254 -13.37 8.04 -11.93
N ASP A 255 -13.20 8.03 -13.24
CA ASP A 255 -14.23 7.55 -14.18
C ASP A 255 -14.49 6.05 -14.01
N ARG A 256 -13.44 5.27 -13.68
CA ARG A 256 -13.56 3.86 -13.28
C ARG A 256 -14.32 3.71 -11.97
N ALA A 257 -14.00 4.53 -10.98
CA ALA A 257 -14.68 4.54 -9.68
C ALA A 257 -16.18 4.88 -9.81
N LEU A 258 -16.53 5.78 -10.73
CA LEU A 258 -17.93 6.12 -11.02
C LEU A 258 -18.70 4.97 -11.67
N ARG A 259 -18.07 4.21 -12.59
CA ARG A 259 -18.72 3.06 -13.27
C ARG A 259 -19.01 1.89 -12.33
N ASN A 260 -18.21 1.71 -11.30
CA ASN A 260 -18.44 0.70 -10.26
C ASN A 260 -19.53 1.13 -9.25
N THR A 261 -20.20 2.26 -9.51
CA THR A 261 -21.21 2.88 -8.62
C THR A 261 -22.62 2.69 -9.17
N LEU A 262 -22.76 2.28 -10.42
CA LEU A 262 -23.99 1.92 -11.11
C LEU A 262 -24.25 0.42 -11.03
#